data_d580b6d26c72d50ef696d81a5559c7c2
#
_entry.id   d580b6d26c72d50ef696d81a5559c7c2
#
_cell.length_a   1.000
_cell.length_b   1.000
_cell.length_c   1.000
_cell.angle_alpha   90.00
_cell.angle_beta   90.00
_cell.angle_gamma   90.00
#
_symmetry.space_group_name_H-M   'P 1'
#
loop_
_entity.id
_entity.type
_entity.pdbx_description
1 polymer ?
#
loop_
_entity_poly.entity_id
_entity_poly.type
_entity_poly.pdbx_seq_one_letter_code
_entity_poly.pdbx_strand_id
1 'polypeptide(L)'
;MYELRTYRAAPGRMPDLLRRFRDHTLALFARHGMQSVGYWHPNDDPDVLVYLLRHEHDPKTQWEAFLADPDWLAAKAASEVNGPITLSIDSRYLSLIDDLPSQL
;
A
#
# COMPACT_ATOMS: atom_id res chain seq x y z
N MET A 1 7.97 -9.83 9.13
CA MET A 1 7.09 -10.30 8.05
C MET A 1 6.92 -9.21 7.01
N TYR A 2 6.95 -9.59 5.77
CA TYR A 2 6.76 -8.67 4.64
C TYR A 2 5.42 -8.91 3.98
N GLU A 3 4.91 -7.87 3.34
CA GLU A 3 3.67 -7.96 2.57
C GLU A 3 3.87 -7.32 1.21
N LEU A 4 3.69 -8.11 0.15
CA LEU A 4 3.73 -7.63 -1.22
C LEU A 4 2.31 -7.29 -1.66
N ARG A 5 2.08 -6.03 -2.04
CA ARG A 5 0.77 -5.56 -2.43
C ARG A 5 0.81 -5.08 -3.88
N THR A 6 -0.22 -5.46 -4.62
CA THR A 6 -0.36 -5.08 -6.03
C THR A 6 -1.73 -4.44 -6.22
N TYR A 7 -1.73 -3.20 -6.67
CA TYR A 7 -2.95 -2.44 -6.96
C TYR A 7 -3.09 -2.27 -8.46
N ARG A 8 -4.30 -2.45 -8.96
CA ARG A 8 -4.66 -1.99 -10.30
C ARG A 8 -5.49 -0.72 -10.16
N ALA A 9 -4.98 0.39 -10.71
CA ALA A 9 -5.72 1.65 -10.71
C ALA A 9 -6.80 1.63 -11.79
N ALA A 10 -7.89 2.36 -11.55
CA ALA A 10 -8.86 2.66 -12.59
C ALA A 10 -8.18 3.46 -13.72
N PRO A 11 -8.65 3.36 -14.97
CA PRO A 11 -8.01 4.07 -16.09
C PRO A 11 -7.83 5.56 -15.79
N GLY A 12 -6.61 6.05 -15.97
CA GLY A 12 -6.26 7.45 -15.74
C GLY A 12 -6.17 7.90 -14.30
N ARG A 13 -6.32 6.99 -13.32
CA ARG A 13 -6.37 7.34 -11.90
C ARG A 13 -5.05 7.09 -11.14
N MET A 14 -4.00 6.58 -11.81
CA MET A 14 -2.72 6.36 -11.13
C MET A 14 -2.14 7.66 -10.53
N PRO A 15 -2.19 8.82 -11.20
CA PRO A 15 -1.73 10.06 -10.57
C PRO A 15 -2.46 10.39 -9.28
N ASP A 16 -3.77 10.15 -9.20
CA ASP A 16 -4.56 10.38 -7.99
C ASP A 16 -4.18 9.39 -6.90
N LEU A 17 -3.96 8.12 -7.24
CA LEU A 17 -3.52 7.10 -6.29
C LEU A 17 -2.16 7.47 -5.69
N LEU A 18 -1.19 7.86 -6.50
CA LEU A 18 0.14 8.24 -6.04
C LEU A 18 0.11 9.50 -5.18
N ARG A 19 -0.77 10.47 -5.53
CA ARG A 19 -0.96 11.67 -4.71
C ARG A 19 -1.49 11.30 -3.33
N ARG A 20 -2.49 10.41 -3.25
CA ARG A 20 -3.01 9.94 -1.96
C ARG A 20 -1.93 9.24 -1.14
N PHE A 21 -1.08 8.44 -1.78
CA PHE A 21 0.05 7.81 -1.09
C PHE A 21 1.02 8.86 -0.53
N ARG A 22 1.44 9.82 -1.35
CA ARG A 22 2.40 10.85 -0.92
C ARG A 22 1.86 11.74 0.19
N ASP A 23 0.59 12.12 0.09
CA ASP A 23 0.02 13.12 1.00
C ASP A 23 -0.52 12.49 2.28
N HIS A 24 -0.90 11.21 2.26
CA HIS A 24 -1.60 10.59 3.39
C HIS A 24 -1.12 9.18 3.74
N THR A 25 -1.15 8.26 2.77
CA THR A 25 -1.02 6.83 3.04
C THR A 25 0.34 6.48 3.65
N LEU A 26 1.43 7.06 3.15
CA LEU A 26 2.79 6.75 3.65
C LEU A 26 2.93 7.08 5.13
N ALA A 27 2.47 8.25 5.55
CA ALA A 27 2.53 8.66 6.95
C ALA A 27 1.63 7.78 7.84
N LEU A 28 0.46 7.38 7.31
CA LEU A 28 -0.46 6.52 8.03
C LEU A 28 0.09 5.10 8.16
N PHE A 29 0.75 4.57 7.14
CA PHE A 29 1.45 3.29 7.27
C PHE A 29 2.47 3.33 8.41
N ALA A 30 3.29 4.37 8.44
CA ALA A 30 4.29 4.53 9.49
C ALA A 30 3.65 4.63 10.88
N ARG A 31 2.54 5.35 11.01
CA ARG A 31 1.79 5.47 12.26
C ARG A 31 1.35 4.10 12.79
N HIS A 32 1.00 3.19 11.90
CA HIS A 32 0.48 1.87 12.26
C HIS A 32 1.52 0.74 12.19
N GLY A 33 2.81 1.10 12.21
CA GLY A 33 3.88 0.10 12.29
C GLY A 33 4.15 -0.65 10.99
N MET A 34 3.71 -0.10 9.86
CA MET A 34 3.96 -0.65 8.53
C MET A 34 5.04 0.16 7.84
N GLN A 35 6.23 -0.43 7.71
CA GLN A 35 7.39 0.24 7.15
C GLN A 35 7.41 0.06 5.63
N SER A 36 7.50 1.16 4.88
CA SER A 36 7.65 1.13 3.43
C SER A 36 9.04 0.66 3.07
N VAL A 37 9.12 -0.40 2.25
CA VAL A 37 10.40 -0.91 1.73
C VAL A 37 10.67 -0.34 0.34
N GLY A 38 9.67 -0.33 -0.53
CA GLY A 38 9.80 0.22 -1.87
C GLY A 38 8.49 0.19 -2.62
N TYR A 39 8.42 1.03 -3.66
CA TYR A 39 7.24 1.21 -4.51
C TYR A 39 7.69 1.16 -5.97
N TRP A 40 6.99 0.37 -6.78
CA TRP A 40 7.32 0.16 -8.19
C TRP A 40 6.06 0.13 -9.03
N HIS A 41 6.21 0.37 -10.33
CA HIS A 41 5.24 -0.11 -11.29
C HIS A 41 5.96 -0.96 -12.35
N PRO A 42 5.28 -1.97 -12.92
CA PRO A 42 5.85 -2.75 -14.01
C PRO A 42 6.22 -1.83 -15.17
N ASN A 43 7.33 -2.14 -15.85
CA ASN A 43 7.78 -1.31 -16.97
C ASN A 43 6.79 -1.28 -18.12
N ASP A 44 5.94 -2.29 -18.22
CA ASP A 44 4.96 -2.46 -19.30
C ASP A 44 3.53 -2.12 -18.91
N ASP A 45 3.27 -1.66 -17.66
CA ASP A 45 1.92 -1.36 -17.20
C ASP A 45 1.90 -0.18 -16.21
N PRO A 46 1.58 1.03 -16.71
CA PRO A 46 1.56 2.22 -15.84
C PRO A 46 0.35 2.28 -14.89
N ASP A 47 -0.63 1.39 -15.06
CA ASP A 47 -1.84 1.35 -14.23
C ASP A 47 -1.72 0.39 -13.06
N VAL A 48 -0.54 -0.18 -12.84
CA VAL A 48 -0.26 -1.09 -11.73
C VAL A 48 0.76 -0.47 -10.78
N LEU A 49 0.46 -0.56 -9.49
CA LEU A 49 1.38 -0.17 -8.41
C LEU A 49 1.71 -1.43 -7.61
N VAL A 50 3.00 -1.72 -7.47
CA VAL A 50 3.50 -2.82 -6.64
C VAL A 50 4.31 -2.22 -5.50
N TYR A 51 4.05 -2.64 -4.27
CA TYR A 51 4.89 -2.18 -3.18
C TYR A 51 5.07 -3.25 -2.12
N LEU A 52 6.12 -3.09 -1.32
CA LEU A 52 6.50 -4.00 -0.27
C LEU A 52 6.49 -3.27 1.07
N LEU A 53 5.76 -3.83 2.02
CA LEU A 53 5.72 -3.37 3.41
C LEU A 53 6.43 -4.37 4.30
N ARG A 54 7.05 -3.86 5.36
CA ARG A 54 7.51 -4.66 6.49
C ARG A 54 6.62 -4.38 7.69
N HIS A 55 6.03 -5.42 8.25
CA HIS A 55 5.20 -5.30 9.44
C HIS A 55 6.04 -5.47 10.71
N GLU A 56 5.94 -4.52 11.62
CA GLU A 56 6.63 -4.58 12.92
C GLU A 56 5.92 -5.51 13.90
N HIS A 57 4.60 -5.67 13.74
CA HIS A 57 3.74 -6.47 14.60
C HIS A 57 2.81 -7.33 13.75
N ASP A 58 1.74 -7.85 14.35
CA ASP A 58 0.76 -8.67 13.64
C ASP A 58 0.07 -7.88 12.52
N PRO A 59 0.17 -8.31 11.25
CA PRO A 59 -0.43 -7.58 10.13
C PRO A 59 -1.93 -7.37 10.26
N LYS A 60 -2.65 -8.38 10.75
CA LYS A 60 -4.11 -8.28 10.90
C LYS A 60 -4.48 -7.13 11.83
N THR A 61 -3.82 -7.05 12.99
CA THR A 61 -4.07 -5.99 13.97
C THR A 61 -3.70 -4.62 13.40
N GLN A 62 -2.57 -4.53 12.71
CA GLN A 62 -2.12 -3.28 12.10
C GLN A 62 -3.09 -2.79 11.03
N TRP A 63 -3.57 -3.69 10.15
CA TRP A 63 -4.55 -3.33 9.13
C TRP A 63 -5.90 -2.94 9.73
N GLU A 64 -6.36 -3.62 10.75
CA GLU A 64 -7.61 -3.25 11.43
C GLU A 64 -7.53 -1.82 11.98
N ALA A 65 -6.42 -1.47 12.63
CA ALA A 65 -6.20 -0.13 13.16
C ALA A 65 -6.09 0.93 12.05
N PHE A 66 -5.37 0.62 10.96
CA PHE A 66 -5.22 1.51 9.81
C PHE A 66 -6.59 1.79 9.16
N LEU A 67 -7.37 0.74 8.89
CA LEU A 67 -8.65 0.86 8.21
C LEU A 67 -9.70 1.59 9.06
N ALA A 68 -9.54 1.61 10.38
CA ALA A 68 -10.41 2.33 11.30
C ALA A 68 -9.91 3.76 11.61
N ASP A 69 -8.72 4.13 11.15
CA ASP A 69 -8.14 5.44 11.44
C ASP A 69 -8.97 6.54 10.75
N PRO A 70 -9.49 7.53 11.52
CA PRO A 70 -10.28 8.61 10.94
C PRO A 70 -9.56 9.41 9.86
N ASP A 71 -8.24 9.56 9.97
CA ASP A 71 -7.45 10.27 8.98
C ASP A 71 -7.38 9.51 7.67
N TRP A 72 -7.29 8.17 7.73
CA TRP A 72 -7.38 7.35 6.53
C TRP A 72 -8.76 7.44 5.88
N LEU A 73 -9.81 7.31 6.68
CA LEU A 73 -11.18 7.38 6.16
C LEU A 73 -11.45 8.71 5.48
N ALA A 74 -10.99 9.83 6.05
CA ALA A 74 -11.12 11.15 5.46
C ALA A 74 -10.33 11.29 4.16
N ALA A 75 -9.09 10.82 4.13
CA ALA A 75 -8.24 10.88 2.94
C ALA A 75 -8.81 10.04 1.80
N LYS A 76 -9.30 8.84 2.10
CA LYS A 76 -9.93 7.96 1.12
C LYS A 76 -11.18 8.60 0.54
N ALA A 77 -12.07 9.11 1.38
CA ALA A 77 -13.30 9.76 0.94
C ALA A 77 -13.01 10.97 0.05
N ALA A 78 -12.07 11.83 0.45
CA ALA A 78 -11.71 13.00 -0.33
C ALA A 78 -11.13 12.64 -1.71
N SER A 79 -10.33 11.58 -1.77
CA SER A 79 -9.70 11.13 -3.03
C SER A 79 -10.67 10.41 -3.97
N GLU A 80 -11.81 9.94 -3.46
CA GLU A 80 -12.76 9.14 -4.22
C GLU A 80 -14.06 9.88 -4.54
N VAL A 81 -14.07 11.22 -4.44
CA VAL A 81 -15.27 12.02 -4.77
C VAL A 81 -15.72 11.83 -6.22
N ASN A 82 -14.80 11.47 -7.11
CA ASN A 82 -15.09 11.20 -8.51
C ASN A 82 -15.10 9.70 -8.84
N GLY A 83 -15.30 8.86 -7.84
CA GLY A 83 -15.35 7.41 -7.97
C GLY A 83 -14.11 6.69 -7.44
N PRO A 84 -14.15 5.35 -7.39
CA PRO A 84 -13.04 4.55 -6.90
C PRO A 84 -11.76 4.76 -7.70
N ILE A 85 -10.61 4.77 -7.02
CA ILE A 85 -9.30 4.88 -7.64
C ILE A 85 -8.75 3.51 -8.01
N THR A 86 -9.02 2.48 -7.18
CA THR A 86 -8.48 1.15 -7.39
C THR A 86 -9.56 0.18 -7.86
N LEU A 87 -9.22 -0.67 -8.84
CA LEU A 87 -10.08 -1.74 -9.34
C LEU A 87 -9.86 -3.03 -8.56
N SER A 88 -8.61 -3.31 -8.16
CA SER A 88 -8.25 -4.52 -7.42
C SER A 88 -7.03 -4.27 -6.55
N ILE A 89 -6.97 -5.02 -5.46
CA ILE A 89 -5.84 -5.03 -4.53
C ILE A 89 -5.54 -6.49 -4.21
N ASP A 90 -4.31 -6.93 -4.53
CA ASP A 90 -3.81 -8.24 -4.14
C ASP A 90 -2.77 -8.08 -3.04
N SER A 91 -2.77 -9.02 -2.11
CA SER A 91 -1.81 -9.03 -1.00
C SER A 91 -1.24 -10.43 -0.82
N ARG A 92 0.08 -10.51 -0.61
CA ARG A 92 0.79 -11.74 -0.25
C ARG A 92 1.71 -11.46 0.91
N TYR A 93 1.66 -12.31 1.92
CA TYR A 93 2.62 -12.25 3.01
C TYR A 93 3.85 -13.09 2.67
N LEU A 94 5.02 -12.53 2.94
CA LEU A 94 6.30 -13.14 2.60
C LEU A 94 7.17 -13.25 3.83
N SER A 95 7.87 -14.37 3.96
CA SER A 95 8.90 -14.57 4.96
C SER A 95 10.23 -14.80 4.27
N LEU A 96 11.30 -14.16 4.77
CA LEU A 96 12.63 -14.37 4.23
C LEU A 96 13.07 -15.81 4.47
N ILE A 97 13.82 -16.37 3.50
CA ILE A 97 14.46 -17.67 3.67
C ILE A 97 15.83 -17.42 4.28
N ASP A 98 16.07 -17.99 5.47
CA ASP A 98 17.21 -17.66 6.34
C ASP A 98 18.56 -17.85 5.68
N ASP A 99 18.73 -18.89 4.85
CA ASP A 99 20.00 -19.23 4.23
C ASP A 99 20.17 -18.69 2.81
N LEU A 100 19.23 -17.85 2.34
CA LEU A 100 19.33 -17.22 1.03
C LEU A 100 19.58 -15.71 1.14
N PRO A 101 20.27 -15.12 0.15
CA PRO A 101 20.63 -13.70 0.22
C PRO A 101 19.40 -12.79 0.23
N SER A 102 19.52 -11.66 0.96
CA SER A 102 18.56 -10.59 0.93
C SER A 102 19.28 -9.25 1.16
N GLN A 103 18.80 -8.19 0.53
CA GLN A 103 19.29 -6.83 0.77
C GLN A 103 18.30 -5.99 1.55
N LEU A 104 17.30 -6.61 2.12
CA LEU A 104 16.28 -5.93 2.91
C LEU A 104 16.69 -5.75 4.37
#